data_71ff3133af03507c68c8cb8fcf29e09f
#
_entry.id   71ff3133af03507c68c8cb8fcf29e09f
#
_cell.length_a   1.000
_cell.length_b   1.000
_cell.length_c   1.000
_cell.angle_alpha   90.00
_cell.angle_beta   90.00
_cell.angle_gamma   90.00
#
_symmetry.space_group_name_H-M   'P 1'
#
loop_
_entity.id
_entity.type
_entity.pdbx_description
1 polymer ?
#
loop_
_entity_poly.entity_id
_entity_poly.type
_entity_poly.pdbx_seq_one_letter_code
_entity_poly.pdbx_strand_id
1 'polypeptide(L)'
;YWMGLDAEAQQNFRFHHISTDEVYGDLEGTTDLFTETTSYAPSSPYSASKASSDHLVRAWYRTYGLPVIVTNCSNNYGPYHFPEKLIPLVILNALDAKPLPVYGNGQQIRDWLFVEDHARALYKVVTEGVVGETYNIGGHNEKQNIEVVKTICKILDELKPQANGQAYASLITFVKDRPGHDLRYAIDAT
;
A
#
# COMPACT_ATOMS: atom_id res chain seq x y z
N TYR A 1 -3.90 -18.62 -23.15
CA TYR A 1 -5.06 -17.77 -23.50
C TYR A 1 -4.66 -16.73 -24.53
N TRP A 2 -3.78 -15.78 -24.22
CA TRP A 2 -3.39 -14.67 -25.11
C TRP A 2 -2.94 -15.13 -26.50
N MET A 3 -2.05 -16.14 -26.60
CA MET A 3 -1.59 -16.68 -27.90
C MET A 3 -2.70 -17.30 -28.75
N GLY A 4 -3.85 -17.62 -28.18
CA GLY A 4 -5.02 -18.16 -28.91
C GLY A 4 -6.02 -17.08 -29.35
N LEU A 5 -5.77 -15.81 -29.07
CA LEU A 5 -6.59 -14.69 -29.51
C LEU A 5 -6.29 -14.36 -30.98
N ASP A 6 -7.23 -13.72 -31.69
CA ASP A 6 -6.96 -13.12 -32.99
C ASP A 6 -6.01 -11.93 -32.88
N ALA A 7 -5.50 -11.45 -34.02
CA ALA A 7 -4.47 -10.41 -34.04
C ALA A 7 -4.92 -9.07 -33.41
N GLU A 8 -6.19 -8.70 -33.61
CA GLU A 8 -6.74 -7.46 -33.04
C GLU A 8 -6.88 -7.57 -31.52
N ALA A 9 -7.41 -8.68 -31.02
CA ALA A 9 -7.54 -8.96 -29.60
C ALA A 9 -6.17 -9.07 -28.91
N GLN A 10 -5.16 -9.68 -29.57
CA GLN A 10 -3.79 -9.73 -29.04
C GLN A 10 -3.18 -8.32 -28.92
N GLN A 11 -3.37 -7.45 -29.89
CA GLN A 11 -2.85 -6.09 -29.91
C GLN A 11 -3.46 -5.22 -28.78
N ASN A 12 -4.74 -5.45 -28.49
CA ASN A 12 -5.47 -4.71 -27.46
C ASN A 12 -5.35 -5.35 -26.06
N PHE A 13 -4.80 -6.55 -25.95
CA PHE A 13 -4.65 -7.24 -24.66
C PHE A 13 -3.62 -6.56 -23.76
N ARG A 14 -3.91 -6.51 -22.47
CA ARG A 14 -3.00 -6.06 -21.43
C ARG A 14 -3.08 -7.02 -20.24
N PHE A 15 -1.95 -7.44 -19.74
CA PHE A 15 -1.83 -8.13 -18.44
C PHE A 15 -1.32 -7.14 -17.42
N HIS A 16 -2.22 -6.57 -16.64
CA HIS A 16 -1.86 -5.62 -15.61
C HIS A 16 -1.63 -6.34 -14.28
N HIS A 17 -0.40 -6.34 -13.80
CA HIS A 17 0.00 -6.90 -12.52
C HIS A 17 0.07 -5.82 -11.46
N ILE A 18 -0.78 -5.93 -10.43
CA ILE A 18 -0.84 -4.98 -9.31
C ILE A 18 0.00 -5.53 -8.17
N SER A 19 1.09 -4.82 -7.86
CA SER A 19 2.06 -5.14 -6.81
C SER A 19 2.05 -4.10 -5.69
N THR A 20 3.13 -3.99 -4.95
CA THR A 20 3.26 -3.15 -3.75
C THR A 20 4.65 -2.52 -3.69
N ASP A 21 4.77 -1.37 -3.05
CA ASP A 21 6.04 -0.71 -2.74
C ASP A 21 6.94 -1.50 -1.79
N GLU A 22 6.36 -2.41 -1.00
CA GLU A 22 7.12 -3.28 -0.09
C GLU A 22 8.18 -4.14 -0.79
N VAL A 23 8.09 -4.32 -2.12
CA VAL A 23 9.11 -5.04 -2.90
C VAL A 23 10.46 -4.33 -2.95
N TYR A 24 10.47 -3.00 -2.76
CA TYR A 24 11.70 -2.19 -2.78
C TYR A 24 12.51 -2.29 -1.48
N GLY A 25 11.89 -2.71 -0.37
CA GLY A 25 12.53 -2.82 0.95
C GLY A 25 12.27 -1.64 1.86
N ASP A 26 13.23 -1.27 2.72
CA ASP A 26 13.09 -0.24 3.75
C ASP A 26 13.94 1.00 3.43
N LEU A 27 13.39 2.18 3.65
CA LEU A 27 14.06 3.48 3.55
C LEU A 27 14.49 4.02 4.92
N GLU A 28 14.71 3.13 5.90
CA GLU A 28 15.15 3.53 7.24
C GLU A 28 16.38 4.46 7.20
N GLY A 29 16.29 5.58 7.91
CA GLY A 29 17.41 6.53 8.05
C GLY A 29 17.71 7.37 6.81
N THR A 30 16.88 7.31 5.76
CA THR A 30 17.02 8.11 4.55
C THR A 30 15.85 9.06 4.32
N THR A 31 16.03 10.02 3.42
CA THR A 31 14.97 10.87 2.86
C THR A 31 14.64 10.50 1.41
N ASP A 32 15.22 9.41 0.91
CA ASP A 32 15.04 8.96 -0.47
C ASP A 32 13.61 8.50 -0.72
N LEU A 33 13.25 8.36 -2.00
CA LEU A 33 11.99 7.81 -2.46
C LEU A 33 12.26 6.60 -3.37
N PHE A 34 11.39 5.62 -3.33
CA PHE A 34 11.41 4.53 -4.30
C PHE A 34 10.96 5.02 -5.66
N THR A 35 11.78 4.78 -6.66
CA THR A 35 11.48 4.99 -8.08
C THR A 35 11.27 3.65 -8.78
N GLU A 36 10.75 3.63 -9.99
CA GLU A 36 10.56 2.41 -10.80
C GLU A 36 11.89 1.70 -11.13
N THR A 37 13.01 2.42 -11.00
CA THR A 37 14.37 1.89 -11.20
C THR A 37 15.04 1.43 -9.91
N THR A 38 14.41 1.63 -8.76
CA THR A 38 14.92 1.15 -7.46
C THR A 38 15.00 -0.38 -7.46
N SER A 39 16.14 -0.91 -7.05
CA SER A 39 16.35 -2.36 -6.94
C SER A 39 15.44 -2.96 -5.87
N TYR A 40 14.88 -4.13 -6.14
CA TYR A 40 14.09 -4.87 -5.16
C TYR A 40 14.97 -5.42 -4.04
N ALA A 41 14.54 -5.20 -2.78
CA ALA A 41 15.19 -5.68 -1.58
C ALA A 41 14.16 -6.05 -0.49
N PRO A 42 13.20 -6.96 -0.80
CA PRO A 42 12.09 -7.28 0.11
C PRO A 42 12.58 -7.84 1.43
N SER A 43 12.03 -7.38 2.55
CA SER A 43 12.42 -7.72 3.92
C SER A 43 11.51 -8.76 4.59
N SER A 44 10.36 -9.08 4.01
CA SER A 44 9.40 -10.03 4.55
C SER A 44 9.06 -11.16 3.57
N PRO A 45 8.58 -12.34 4.06
CA PRO A 45 8.08 -13.39 3.16
C PRO A 45 6.98 -12.93 2.22
N TYR A 46 6.12 -12.01 2.67
CA TYR A 46 5.08 -11.42 1.83
C TYR A 46 5.69 -10.59 0.71
N SER A 47 6.52 -9.60 1.04
CA SER A 47 7.13 -8.73 0.03
C SER A 47 8.04 -9.52 -0.93
N ALA A 48 8.75 -10.54 -0.43
CA ALA A 48 9.53 -11.45 -1.27
C ALA A 48 8.65 -12.25 -2.25
N SER A 49 7.47 -12.71 -1.84
CA SER A 49 6.53 -13.40 -2.72
C SER A 49 5.97 -12.47 -3.81
N LYS A 50 5.70 -11.21 -3.46
CA LYS A 50 5.26 -10.18 -4.41
C LYS A 50 6.38 -9.83 -5.40
N ALA A 51 7.61 -9.62 -4.93
CA ALA A 51 8.77 -9.40 -5.78
C ALA A 51 9.01 -10.57 -6.76
N SER A 52 8.84 -11.80 -6.29
CA SER A 52 8.94 -13.00 -7.12
C SER A 52 7.88 -13.01 -8.24
N SER A 53 6.64 -12.64 -7.93
CA SER A 53 5.58 -12.54 -8.96
C SER A 53 5.83 -11.41 -9.96
N ASP A 54 6.36 -10.27 -9.54
CA ASP A 54 6.76 -9.18 -10.43
C ASP A 54 7.85 -9.64 -11.42
N HIS A 55 8.87 -10.36 -10.92
CA HIS A 55 9.92 -10.94 -11.77
C HIS A 55 9.37 -11.97 -12.77
N LEU A 56 8.44 -12.83 -12.35
CA LEU A 56 7.79 -13.77 -13.25
C LEU A 56 7.02 -13.06 -14.37
N VAL A 57 6.25 -12.03 -14.04
CA VAL A 57 5.49 -11.24 -15.01
C VAL A 57 6.42 -10.59 -16.03
N ARG A 58 7.51 -9.95 -15.58
CA ARG A 58 8.53 -9.37 -16.48
C ARG A 58 9.22 -10.42 -17.35
N ALA A 59 9.49 -11.63 -16.77
CA ALA A 59 10.07 -12.74 -17.52
C ALA A 59 9.15 -13.23 -18.64
N TRP A 60 7.84 -13.30 -18.40
CA TRP A 60 6.84 -13.64 -19.44
C TRP A 60 6.82 -12.63 -20.59
N TYR A 61 6.91 -11.34 -20.29
CA TYR A 61 7.06 -10.30 -21.30
C TYR A 61 8.33 -10.49 -22.12
N ARG A 62 9.48 -10.62 -21.47
CA ARG A 62 10.78 -10.74 -22.15
C ARG A 62 10.92 -12.03 -22.96
N THR A 63 10.34 -13.13 -22.51
CA THR A 63 10.50 -14.45 -23.14
C THR A 63 9.47 -14.70 -24.23
N TYR A 64 8.23 -14.30 -24.00
CA TYR A 64 7.10 -14.67 -24.86
C TYR A 64 6.38 -13.47 -25.47
N GLY A 65 6.75 -12.25 -25.13
CA GLY A 65 6.09 -11.04 -25.63
C GLY A 65 4.71 -10.78 -25.01
N LEU A 66 4.36 -11.45 -23.88
CA LEU A 66 3.09 -11.18 -23.21
C LEU A 66 2.99 -9.68 -22.85
N PRO A 67 1.96 -8.94 -23.32
CA PRO A 67 1.86 -7.50 -23.10
C PRO A 67 1.50 -7.18 -21.64
N VAL A 68 2.54 -7.03 -20.80
CA VAL A 68 2.41 -6.80 -19.36
C VAL A 68 2.59 -5.33 -19.01
N ILE A 69 1.96 -4.92 -17.92
CA ILE A 69 2.24 -3.68 -17.20
C ILE A 69 2.29 -4.03 -15.71
N VAL A 70 3.24 -3.44 -14.97
CA VAL A 70 3.36 -3.65 -13.52
C VAL A 70 3.09 -2.32 -12.81
N THR A 71 2.32 -2.35 -11.72
CA THR A 71 2.17 -1.20 -10.83
C THR A 71 2.56 -1.57 -9.41
N ASN A 72 3.34 -0.69 -8.76
CA ASN A 72 3.70 -0.79 -7.35
C ASN A 72 2.99 0.34 -6.60
N CYS A 73 2.09 0.00 -5.68
CA CYS A 73 1.31 1.00 -4.97
C CYS A 73 1.70 1.11 -3.50
N SER A 74 1.52 2.31 -2.95
CA SER A 74 1.63 2.58 -1.53
C SER A 74 0.41 2.08 -0.74
N ASN A 75 0.38 2.33 0.58
CA ASN A 75 -0.68 1.83 1.45
C ASN A 75 -2.04 2.44 1.13
N ASN A 76 -2.97 1.61 0.71
CA ASN A 76 -4.33 2.04 0.40
C ASN A 76 -5.19 2.21 1.67
N TYR A 77 -6.10 3.18 1.64
CA TYR A 77 -7.16 3.34 2.63
C TYR A 77 -8.45 3.81 1.98
N GLY A 78 -9.58 3.57 2.64
CA GLY A 78 -10.89 4.03 2.16
C GLY A 78 -12.03 3.08 2.53
N PRO A 79 -13.23 3.32 1.96
CA PRO A 79 -14.39 2.46 2.17
C PRO A 79 -14.10 0.98 1.84
N TYR A 80 -14.71 0.07 2.59
CA TYR A 80 -14.56 -1.38 2.44
C TYR A 80 -13.15 -1.93 2.71
N HIS A 81 -12.26 -1.14 3.30
CA HIS A 81 -10.94 -1.62 3.73
C HIS A 81 -11.10 -2.76 4.74
N PHE A 82 -10.32 -3.84 4.57
CA PHE A 82 -10.49 -5.04 5.40
C PHE A 82 -10.25 -4.74 6.89
N PRO A 83 -11.12 -5.22 7.81
CA PRO A 83 -11.16 -4.78 9.21
C PRO A 83 -9.91 -5.03 10.05
N GLU A 84 -9.00 -5.93 9.63
CA GLU A 84 -7.73 -6.17 10.33
C GLU A 84 -6.64 -5.11 10.03
N LYS A 85 -6.85 -4.27 9.01
CA LYS A 85 -5.90 -3.22 8.64
C LYS A 85 -5.99 -2.04 9.61
N LEU A 86 -4.89 -1.28 9.76
CA LEU A 86 -4.71 -0.26 10.79
C LEU A 86 -5.93 0.68 10.94
N ILE A 87 -6.33 1.34 9.85
CA ILE A 87 -7.38 2.37 9.91
C ILE A 87 -8.72 1.78 10.34
N PRO A 88 -9.30 0.77 9.66
CA PRO A 88 -10.58 0.22 10.09
C PRO A 88 -10.51 -0.48 11.45
N LEU A 89 -9.40 -1.14 11.79
CA LEU A 89 -9.22 -1.76 13.10
C LEU A 89 -9.29 -0.73 14.23
N VAL A 90 -8.58 0.39 14.08
CA VAL A 90 -8.58 1.47 15.06
C VAL A 90 -9.99 2.08 15.20
N ILE A 91 -10.68 2.33 14.11
CA ILE A 91 -12.05 2.86 14.12
C ILE A 91 -13.01 1.91 14.86
N LEU A 92 -13.00 0.63 14.50
CA LEU A 92 -13.89 -0.37 15.09
C LEU A 92 -13.60 -0.57 16.59
N ASN A 93 -12.32 -0.71 16.95
CA ASN A 93 -11.94 -0.86 18.36
C ASN A 93 -12.29 0.38 19.19
N ALA A 94 -12.07 1.58 18.65
CA ALA A 94 -12.43 2.82 19.33
C ALA A 94 -13.93 2.88 19.60
N LEU A 95 -14.76 2.60 18.61
CA LEU A 95 -16.23 2.60 18.75
C LEU A 95 -16.75 1.55 19.75
N ASP A 96 -16.03 0.45 19.90
CA ASP A 96 -16.30 -0.61 20.88
C ASP A 96 -15.62 -0.37 22.25
N ALA A 97 -14.98 0.79 22.45
CA ALA A 97 -14.18 1.12 23.66
C ALA A 97 -13.11 0.05 23.98
N LYS A 98 -12.54 -0.58 22.97
CA LYS A 98 -11.45 -1.56 23.07
C LYS A 98 -10.08 -0.88 22.94
N PRO A 99 -8.99 -1.50 23.43
CA PRO A 99 -7.62 -1.00 23.23
C PRO A 99 -7.28 -0.79 21.75
N LEU A 100 -6.55 0.28 21.44
CA LEU A 100 -6.06 0.62 20.11
C LEU A 100 -4.58 0.19 20.03
N PRO A 101 -4.26 -1.01 19.49
CA PRO A 101 -2.90 -1.51 19.51
C PRO A 101 -2.02 -0.74 18.51
N VAL A 102 -0.90 -0.19 18.99
CA VAL A 102 0.13 0.45 18.20
C VAL A 102 1.42 -0.36 18.34
N TYR A 103 1.93 -0.88 17.24
CA TYR A 103 3.15 -1.69 17.22
C TYR A 103 4.40 -0.84 17.51
N GLY A 104 5.30 -1.34 18.37
CA GLY A 104 6.51 -0.65 18.78
C GLY A 104 6.17 0.71 19.41
N ASN A 105 6.75 1.78 18.89
CA ASN A 105 6.46 3.17 19.28
C ASN A 105 5.53 3.90 18.29
N GLY A 106 5.09 3.21 17.21
CA GLY A 106 4.22 3.76 16.18
C GLY A 106 4.90 4.73 15.20
N GLN A 107 6.24 4.75 15.16
CA GLN A 107 7.01 5.66 14.30
C GLN A 107 7.19 5.15 12.86
N GLN A 108 6.70 3.95 12.55
CA GLN A 108 6.73 3.44 11.18
C GLN A 108 5.96 4.39 10.26
N ILE A 109 6.61 4.81 9.17
CA ILE A 109 6.07 5.75 8.19
C ILE A 109 5.50 5.00 7.00
N ARG A 110 4.30 5.39 6.58
CA ARG A 110 3.63 4.86 5.39
C ARG A 110 3.11 6.01 4.55
N ASP A 111 3.21 5.86 3.24
CA ASP A 111 2.51 6.74 2.30
C ASP A 111 1.08 6.24 2.13
N TRP A 112 0.09 7.09 2.40
CA TRP A 112 -1.33 6.73 2.40
C TRP A 112 -2.02 7.23 1.15
N LEU A 113 -2.52 6.28 0.35
CA LEU A 113 -3.20 6.50 -0.91
C LEU A 113 -4.70 6.21 -0.78
N PHE A 114 -5.55 7.19 -1.13
CA PHE A 114 -7.00 6.97 -1.12
C PHE A 114 -7.40 5.99 -2.23
N VAL A 115 -8.24 5.01 -1.89
CA VAL A 115 -8.54 3.87 -2.77
C VAL A 115 -9.16 4.25 -4.11
N GLU A 116 -9.97 5.33 -4.16
CA GLU A 116 -10.54 5.81 -5.43
C GLU A 116 -9.48 6.44 -6.35
N ASP A 117 -8.50 7.14 -5.78
CA ASP A 117 -7.37 7.68 -6.54
C ASP A 117 -6.50 6.55 -7.08
N HIS A 118 -6.27 5.50 -6.27
CA HIS A 118 -5.60 4.30 -6.75
C HIS A 118 -6.37 3.64 -7.91
N ALA A 119 -7.68 3.46 -7.78
CA ALA A 119 -8.50 2.88 -8.85
C ALA A 119 -8.45 3.69 -10.15
N ARG A 120 -8.46 5.04 -10.05
CA ARG A 120 -8.29 5.93 -11.21
C ARG A 120 -6.92 5.79 -11.85
N ALA A 121 -5.86 5.72 -11.03
CA ALA A 121 -4.50 5.52 -11.51
C ALA A 121 -4.35 4.16 -12.22
N LEU A 122 -4.88 3.07 -11.64
CA LEU A 122 -4.88 1.74 -12.28
C LEU A 122 -5.61 1.77 -13.63
N TYR A 123 -6.77 2.43 -13.70
CA TYR A 123 -7.51 2.57 -14.95
C TYR A 123 -6.69 3.34 -15.99
N LYS A 124 -6.08 4.45 -15.60
CA LYS A 124 -5.21 5.23 -16.49
C LYS A 124 -4.03 4.40 -17.00
N VAL A 125 -3.36 3.68 -16.11
CA VAL A 125 -2.20 2.84 -16.46
C VAL A 125 -2.60 1.72 -17.44
N VAL A 126 -3.72 1.03 -17.24
CA VAL A 126 -4.14 -0.06 -18.14
C VAL A 126 -4.59 0.44 -19.51
N THR A 127 -5.09 1.69 -19.60
CA THR A 127 -5.59 2.27 -20.86
C THR A 127 -4.53 3.07 -21.62
N GLU A 128 -3.63 3.74 -20.93
CA GLU A 128 -2.66 4.68 -21.51
C GLU A 128 -1.19 4.26 -21.28
N GLY A 129 -0.95 3.33 -20.37
CA GLY A 129 0.40 2.90 -19.99
C GLY A 129 1.13 2.14 -21.09
N VAL A 130 2.44 2.24 -21.09
CA VAL A 130 3.34 1.58 -22.03
C VAL A 130 3.55 0.13 -21.62
N VAL A 131 3.35 -0.79 -22.56
CA VAL A 131 3.59 -2.22 -22.35
C VAL A 131 5.06 -2.49 -22.01
N GLY A 132 5.29 -3.29 -20.99
CA GLY A 132 6.62 -3.63 -20.49
C GLY A 132 7.13 -2.74 -19.36
N GLU A 133 6.46 -1.60 -19.12
CA GLU A 133 6.89 -0.63 -18.12
C GLU A 133 6.30 -0.93 -16.72
N THR A 134 6.92 -0.32 -15.72
CA THR A 134 6.48 -0.32 -14.33
C THR A 134 6.08 1.10 -13.95
N TYR A 135 5.05 1.25 -13.13
CA TYR A 135 4.56 2.53 -12.63
C TYR A 135 4.40 2.48 -11.12
N ASN A 136 4.96 3.46 -10.44
CA ASN A 136 4.72 3.68 -9.02
C ASN A 136 3.45 4.52 -8.83
N ILE A 137 2.61 4.13 -7.87
CA ILE A 137 1.36 4.83 -7.55
C ILE A 137 1.37 5.14 -6.05
N GLY A 138 1.59 6.39 -5.69
CA GLY A 138 1.69 6.88 -4.31
C GLY A 138 0.76 8.04 -4.02
N GLY A 139 0.58 8.32 -2.73
CA GLY A 139 -0.29 9.39 -2.25
C GLY A 139 0.45 10.69 -1.93
N HIS A 140 1.78 10.71 -1.91
CA HIS A 140 2.60 11.80 -1.37
C HIS A 140 2.13 12.24 0.03
N ASN A 141 1.65 11.30 0.82
CA ASN A 141 1.04 11.53 2.11
C ASN A 141 1.65 10.62 3.19
N GLU A 142 2.95 10.79 3.40
CA GLU A 142 3.70 10.07 4.41
C GLU A 142 3.25 10.47 5.81
N LYS A 143 2.88 9.48 6.63
CA LYS A 143 2.49 9.66 8.03
C LYS A 143 3.03 8.54 8.90
N GLN A 144 3.42 8.89 10.13
CA GLN A 144 3.68 7.88 11.14
C GLN A 144 2.37 7.18 11.55
N ASN A 145 2.44 5.88 11.84
CA ASN A 145 1.27 5.12 12.28
C ASN A 145 0.60 5.75 13.51
N ILE A 146 1.39 6.24 14.48
CA ILE A 146 0.85 6.91 15.67
C ILE A 146 0.11 8.21 15.33
N GLU A 147 0.54 8.96 14.31
CA GLU A 147 -0.15 10.18 13.87
C GLU A 147 -1.52 9.82 13.25
N VAL A 148 -1.57 8.77 12.43
CA VAL A 148 -2.82 8.27 11.86
C VAL A 148 -3.80 7.86 12.96
N VAL A 149 -3.34 7.08 13.95
CA VAL A 149 -4.18 6.64 15.07
C VAL A 149 -4.71 7.83 15.87
N LYS A 150 -3.85 8.80 16.22
CA LYS A 150 -4.27 10.02 16.94
C LYS A 150 -5.26 10.87 16.12
N THR A 151 -5.07 10.95 14.81
CA THR A 151 -6.00 11.68 13.93
C THR A 151 -7.37 11.03 13.92
N ILE A 152 -7.44 9.68 13.84
CA ILE A 152 -8.70 8.94 13.93
C ILE A 152 -9.38 9.20 15.27
N CYS A 153 -8.63 9.12 16.38
CA CYS A 153 -9.17 9.41 17.71
C CYS A 153 -9.78 10.82 17.80
N LYS A 154 -9.06 11.84 17.30
CA LYS A 154 -9.56 13.21 17.28
C LYS A 154 -10.86 13.35 16.48
N ILE A 155 -10.92 12.76 15.28
CA ILE A 155 -12.13 12.77 14.44
C ILE A 155 -13.30 12.09 15.16
N LEU A 156 -13.06 10.96 15.82
CA LEU A 156 -14.09 10.26 16.57
C LEU A 156 -14.55 11.03 17.82
N ASP A 157 -13.64 11.73 18.52
CA ASP A 157 -14.00 12.61 19.64
C ASP A 157 -14.94 13.74 19.20
N GLU A 158 -14.80 14.23 17.97
CA GLU A 158 -15.68 15.26 17.40
C GLU A 158 -17.02 14.68 16.90
N LEU A 159 -16.99 13.55 16.15
CA LEU A 159 -18.17 13.00 15.49
C LEU A 159 -19.03 12.10 16.39
N LYS A 160 -18.43 11.40 17.34
CA LYS A 160 -19.09 10.43 18.22
C LYS A 160 -18.34 10.32 19.56
N PRO A 161 -18.38 11.36 20.40
CA PRO A 161 -17.65 11.35 21.68
C PRO A 161 -18.08 10.18 22.55
N GLN A 162 -17.15 9.65 23.35
CA GLN A 162 -17.43 8.54 24.29
C GLN A 162 -18.42 9.00 25.38
N ALA A 163 -19.35 8.11 25.76
CA ALA A 163 -20.35 8.39 26.78
C ALA A 163 -19.76 8.71 28.18
N ASN A 164 -18.54 8.21 28.45
CA ASN A 164 -17.82 8.46 29.70
C ASN A 164 -17.05 9.80 29.72
N GLY A 165 -17.09 10.57 28.60
CA GLY A 165 -16.38 11.83 28.43
C GLY A 165 -14.86 11.74 28.27
N GLN A 166 -14.29 10.53 28.15
CA GLN A 166 -12.87 10.33 27.89
C GLN A 166 -12.56 10.46 26.39
N ALA A 167 -11.38 10.98 26.07
CA ALA A 167 -10.90 11.00 24.69
C ALA A 167 -10.54 9.58 24.20
N TYR A 168 -10.83 9.27 22.95
CA TYR A 168 -10.45 7.98 22.34
C TYR A 168 -8.95 7.71 22.38
N ALA A 169 -8.13 8.75 22.39
CA ALA A 169 -6.67 8.63 22.53
C ALA A 169 -6.25 7.92 23.84
N SER A 170 -7.08 7.92 24.88
CA SER A 170 -6.82 7.16 26.12
C SER A 170 -6.82 5.64 25.93
N LEU A 171 -7.38 5.15 24.84
CA LEU A 171 -7.41 3.73 24.49
C LEU A 171 -6.13 3.25 23.78
N ILE A 172 -5.23 4.16 23.38
CA ILE A 172 -3.98 3.79 22.69
C ILE A 172 -3.12 2.94 23.61
N THR A 173 -2.71 1.78 23.10
CA THR A 173 -1.88 0.83 23.84
C THR A 173 -0.71 0.40 22.96
N PHE A 174 0.52 0.65 23.41
CA PHE A 174 1.71 0.20 22.72
C PHE A 174 1.95 -1.30 22.95
N VAL A 175 2.14 -2.04 21.87
CA VAL A 175 2.38 -3.47 21.91
C VAL A 175 3.73 -3.80 21.28
N LYS A 176 4.25 -5.02 21.57
CA LYS A 176 5.52 -5.47 21.00
C LYS A 176 5.47 -5.40 19.48
N ASP A 177 6.52 -4.87 18.88
CA ASP A 177 6.62 -4.79 17.43
C ASP A 177 6.77 -6.18 16.77
N ARG A 178 6.31 -6.29 15.54
CA ARG A 178 6.39 -7.53 14.75
C ARG A 178 7.80 -7.68 14.14
N PRO A 179 8.31 -8.90 13.98
CA PRO A 179 9.56 -9.14 13.25
C PRO A 179 9.47 -8.65 11.78
N GLY A 180 10.55 -8.05 11.28
CA GLY A 180 10.60 -7.58 9.89
C GLY A 180 9.63 -6.44 9.58
N HIS A 181 9.36 -5.58 10.55
CA HIS A 181 8.51 -4.41 10.37
C HIS A 181 9.34 -3.25 9.86
N ASP A 182 9.33 -3.03 8.57
CA ASP A 182 10.04 -1.94 7.91
C ASP A 182 9.60 -0.57 8.46
N LEU A 183 10.57 0.32 8.63
CA LEU A 183 10.35 1.61 9.27
C LEU A 183 9.75 2.65 8.32
N ARG A 184 10.17 2.67 7.04
CA ARG A 184 9.69 3.70 6.12
C ARG A 184 9.48 3.18 4.71
N TYR A 185 8.29 3.44 4.18
CA TYR A 185 7.97 3.34 2.76
C TYR A 185 7.58 4.72 2.23
N ALA A 186 8.14 5.11 1.11
CA ALA A 186 7.81 6.34 0.40
C ALA A 186 8.10 6.17 -1.09
N ILE A 187 7.15 6.56 -1.93
CA ILE A 187 7.21 6.41 -3.37
C ILE A 187 7.37 7.78 -4.05
N ASP A 188 8.25 7.84 -5.05
CA ASP A 188 8.19 8.88 -6.07
C ASP A 188 7.10 8.48 -7.08
N ALA A 189 6.01 9.22 -7.10
CA ALA A 189 4.87 9.03 -7.99
C ALA A 189 4.71 10.17 -9.00
N THR A 190 5.81 10.87 -9.34
CA THR A 190 5.83 11.98 -10.32
C THR A 190 5.86 11.52 -11.77
#